data_4ef328956988377816c7ee06bb93fb28
#
_entry.id   4ef328956988377816c7ee06bb93fb28
#
_cell.length_a   1.000
_cell.length_b   1.000
_cell.length_c   1.000
_cell.angle_alpha   90.00
_cell.angle_beta   90.00
_cell.angle_gamma   90.00
#
_symmetry.space_group_name_H-M   'P 1'
#
loop_
_entity.id
_entity.type
_entity.pdbx_description
1 polymer ?
#
loop_
_entity_poly.entity_id
_entity_poly.type
_entity_poly.pdbx_seq_one_letter_code
_entity_poly.pdbx_strand_id
1 'polypeptide(L)'
;MKRSMVALFFLVLLCTSRFAAAGPFADDMAKCLVNSTSPADRTLLVKWIFSVIALHPDLSAMSSISAKQRDDLSRSAGALFQRLLVESCRSETQKALQNEGQQTIQYAFQILGQVATTGLFSDPRVAEGTKDLAKYLDEDKLKALAPPGGAKN
;
A
#
# COMPACT_ATOMS: atom_id res chain seq x y z
N MET A 1 -49.43 -13.91 12.88
CA MET A 1 -48.44 -14.21 11.82
C MET A 1 -47.64 -13.00 11.33
N LYS A 2 -48.13 -11.74 11.37
CA LYS A 2 -47.38 -10.54 10.92
C LYS A 2 -46.26 -10.09 11.88
N ARG A 3 -46.30 -10.40 13.16
CA ARG A 3 -45.29 -10.01 14.16
C ARG A 3 -43.99 -10.82 14.08
N SER A 4 -44.04 -12.09 13.65
CA SER A 4 -42.87 -12.93 13.50
C SER A 4 -42.01 -12.59 12.28
N MET A 5 -42.62 -12.08 11.21
CA MET A 5 -41.90 -11.71 9.97
C MET A 5 -41.05 -10.45 10.14
N VAL A 6 -41.49 -9.51 10.97
CA VAL A 6 -40.74 -8.26 11.24
C VAL A 6 -39.51 -8.54 12.11
N ALA A 7 -39.62 -9.47 13.06
CA ALA A 7 -38.46 -9.87 13.89
C ALA A 7 -37.37 -10.60 13.09
N LEU A 8 -37.76 -11.38 12.09
CA LEU A 8 -36.79 -12.06 11.20
C LEU A 8 -36.07 -11.08 10.26
N PHE A 9 -36.76 -10.01 9.84
CA PHE A 9 -36.15 -8.99 8.96
C PHE A 9 -35.15 -8.11 9.71
N PHE A 10 -35.37 -7.88 11.02
CA PHE A 10 -34.41 -7.14 11.86
C PHE A 10 -33.15 -7.96 12.20
N LEU A 11 -33.25 -9.30 12.25
CA LEU A 11 -32.10 -10.16 12.54
C LEU A 11 -31.14 -10.26 11.35
N VAL A 12 -31.62 -10.10 10.11
CA VAL A 12 -30.80 -10.16 8.89
C VAL A 12 -30.04 -8.87 8.65
N LEU A 13 -30.51 -7.73 9.19
CA LEU A 13 -29.83 -6.43 9.00
C LEU A 13 -28.61 -6.21 9.92
N LEU A 14 -28.36 -7.10 10.88
CA LEU A 14 -27.21 -7.07 11.79
C LEU A 14 -25.98 -7.80 11.25
N CYS A 15 -26.03 -8.41 10.06
CA CYS A 15 -24.86 -8.83 9.30
C CYS A 15 -24.23 -7.61 8.62
N THR A 16 -23.94 -6.55 9.39
CA THR A 16 -23.12 -5.44 8.91
C THR A 16 -21.74 -5.98 8.58
N SER A 17 -21.39 -5.87 7.32
CA SER A 17 -20.06 -6.08 6.75
C SER A 17 -19.03 -5.53 7.72
N ARG A 18 -18.33 -6.41 8.44
CA ARG A 18 -17.09 -6.04 9.08
C ARG A 18 -16.13 -5.72 7.92
N PHE A 19 -16.01 -4.44 7.57
CA PHE A 19 -14.79 -3.99 6.95
C PHE A 19 -13.69 -4.50 7.89
N ALA A 20 -12.91 -5.44 7.41
CA ALA A 20 -11.78 -5.96 8.15
C ALA A 20 -10.77 -4.80 8.24
N ALA A 21 -10.94 -3.94 9.24
CA ALA A 21 -9.84 -3.13 9.72
C ALA A 21 -8.75 -4.11 10.11
N ALA A 22 -7.53 -3.86 9.69
CA ALA A 22 -6.41 -4.64 10.16
C ALA A 22 -6.43 -4.63 11.69
N GLY A 23 -6.23 -5.79 12.29
CA GLY A 23 -6.24 -5.88 13.73
C GLY A 23 -4.89 -5.44 14.33
N PRO A 24 -4.80 -5.39 15.66
CA PRO A 24 -3.60 -4.89 16.35
C PRO A 24 -2.34 -5.72 16.02
N PHE A 25 -2.47 -7.01 15.76
CA PHE A 25 -1.32 -7.86 15.41
C PHE A 25 -0.83 -7.59 13.99
N ALA A 26 -1.72 -7.30 13.05
CA ALA A 26 -1.33 -6.86 11.70
C ALA A 26 -0.64 -5.49 11.72
N ASP A 27 -1.11 -4.57 12.55
CA ASP A 27 -0.49 -3.26 12.74
C ASP A 27 0.92 -3.39 13.34
N ASP A 28 1.10 -4.23 14.36
CA ASP A 28 2.40 -4.46 14.99
C ASP A 28 3.38 -5.13 14.01
N MET A 29 2.90 -6.10 13.22
CA MET A 29 3.68 -6.69 12.14
C MET A 29 4.09 -5.63 11.10
N ALA A 30 3.17 -4.78 10.64
CA ALA A 30 3.46 -3.72 9.69
C ALA A 30 4.53 -2.74 10.22
N LYS A 31 4.42 -2.31 11.49
CA LYS A 31 5.42 -1.45 12.14
C LYS A 31 6.79 -2.13 12.20
N CYS A 32 6.82 -3.42 12.56
CA CYS A 32 8.07 -4.18 12.60
C CYS A 32 8.72 -4.22 11.20
N LEU A 33 7.97 -4.58 10.15
CA LEU A 33 8.48 -4.62 8.78
C LEU A 33 9.07 -3.27 8.36
N VAL A 34 8.34 -2.17 8.60
CA VAL A 34 8.81 -0.81 8.27
C VAL A 34 10.11 -0.46 9.01
N ASN A 35 10.17 -0.74 10.31
CA ASN A 35 11.34 -0.42 11.14
C ASN A 35 12.55 -1.31 10.82
N SER A 36 12.33 -2.51 10.30
CA SER A 36 13.38 -3.48 9.93
C SER A 36 13.89 -3.30 8.50
N THR A 37 13.36 -2.32 7.74
CA THR A 37 13.84 -1.98 6.39
C THR A 37 14.81 -0.81 6.39
N SER A 38 15.96 -1.00 5.76
CA SER A 38 16.91 0.07 5.45
C SER A 38 16.43 0.94 4.26
N PRO A 39 17.03 2.12 4.04
CA PRO A 39 16.81 2.88 2.81
C PRO A 39 17.10 2.08 1.52
N ALA A 40 18.13 1.22 1.54
CA ALA A 40 18.47 0.35 0.42
C ALA A 40 17.39 -0.70 0.16
N ASP A 41 16.82 -1.29 1.21
CA ASP A 41 15.70 -2.24 1.10
C ASP A 41 14.46 -1.57 0.47
N ARG A 42 14.14 -0.35 0.89
CA ARG A 42 13.01 0.42 0.32
C ARG A 42 13.23 0.74 -1.16
N THR A 43 14.46 1.11 -1.53
CA THR A 43 14.84 1.31 -2.94
C THR A 43 14.71 0.01 -3.75
N LEU A 44 15.11 -1.13 -3.19
CA LEU A 44 14.95 -2.44 -3.82
C LEU A 44 13.46 -2.75 -4.06
N LEU A 45 12.60 -2.53 -3.07
CA LEU A 45 11.15 -2.75 -3.20
C LEU A 45 10.55 -1.89 -4.32
N VAL A 46 10.91 -0.60 -4.39
CA VAL A 46 10.44 0.31 -5.45
C VAL A 46 10.88 -0.18 -6.83
N LYS A 47 12.16 -0.57 -6.99
CA LYS A 47 12.68 -1.12 -8.24
C LYS A 47 11.96 -2.41 -8.65
N TRP A 48 11.72 -3.30 -7.71
CA TRP A 48 11.01 -4.54 -7.95
C TRP A 48 9.57 -4.28 -8.37
N ILE A 49 8.80 -3.45 -7.64
CA ILE A 49 7.43 -3.07 -7.99
C ILE A 49 7.38 -2.46 -9.38
N PHE A 50 8.28 -1.52 -9.69
CA PHE A 50 8.36 -0.91 -11.01
C PHE A 50 8.62 -1.95 -12.11
N SER A 51 9.51 -2.92 -11.87
CA SER A 51 9.81 -3.97 -12.83
C SER A 51 8.62 -4.90 -13.11
N VAL A 52 7.75 -5.11 -12.13
CA VAL A 52 6.51 -5.91 -12.28
C VAL A 52 5.44 -5.10 -12.99
N ILE A 53 5.23 -3.84 -12.61
CA ILE A 53 4.26 -2.94 -13.26
C ILE A 53 4.60 -2.74 -14.75
N ALA A 54 5.88 -2.66 -15.08
CA ALA A 54 6.36 -2.53 -16.46
C ALA A 54 6.06 -3.76 -17.37
N LEU A 55 5.52 -4.85 -16.82
CA LEU A 55 4.98 -5.96 -17.61
C LEU A 55 3.61 -5.68 -18.21
N HIS A 56 2.89 -4.68 -17.68
CA HIS A 56 1.58 -4.35 -18.21
C HIS A 56 1.69 -3.95 -19.70
N PRO A 57 0.82 -4.45 -20.59
CA PRO A 57 0.91 -4.19 -22.03
C PRO A 57 1.05 -2.70 -22.37
N ASP A 58 0.28 -1.84 -21.72
CA ASP A 58 0.29 -0.39 -21.98
C ASP A 58 1.55 0.32 -21.46
N LEU A 59 2.32 -0.31 -20.58
CA LEU A 59 3.51 0.25 -19.96
C LEU A 59 4.81 -0.38 -20.49
N SER A 60 4.73 -1.53 -21.11
CA SER A 60 5.90 -2.31 -21.54
C SER A 60 6.78 -1.55 -22.53
N ALA A 61 6.18 -0.75 -23.41
CA ALA A 61 6.91 0.09 -24.36
C ALA A 61 7.63 1.29 -23.72
N MET A 62 7.27 1.65 -22.48
CA MET A 62 7.87 2.75 -21.73
C MET A 62 9.06 2.31 -20.86
N SER A 63 9.41 1.03 -20.88
CA SER A 63 10.46 0.46 -20.03
C SER A 63 11.41 -0.43 -20.83
N SER A 64 12.70 -0.35 -20.50
CA SER A 64 13.76 -1.19 -21.08
C SER A 64 14.25 -2.30 -20.14
N ILE A 65 13.48 -2.64 -19.11
CA ILE A 65 13.86 -3.67 -18.13
C ILE A 65 13.87 -5.05 -18.79
N SER A 66 15.05 -5.69 -18.85
CA SER A 66 15.22 -7.03 -19.39
C SER A 66 14.62 -8.10 -18.46
N ALA A 67 14.33 -9.29 -19.02
CA ALA A 67 13.87 -10.44 -18.24
C ALA A 67 14.88 -10.83 -17.14
N LYS A 68 16.18 -10.75 -17.44
CA LYS A 68 17.25 -11.02 -16.45
C LYS A 68 17.23 -10.02 -15.31
N GLN A 69 17.13 -8.73 -15.59
CA GLN A 69 17.05 -7.70 -14.53
C GLN A 69 15.83 -7.91 -13.64
N ARG A 70 14.69 -8.28 -14.20
CA ARG A 70 13.47 -8.58 -13.46
C ARG A 70 13.63 -9.82 -12.57
N ASP A 71 14.25 -10.87 -13.07
CA ASP A 71 14.55 -12.07 -12.28
C ASP A 71 15.47 -11.74 -11.09
N ASP A 72 16.54 -11.00 -11.32
CA ASP A 72 17.48 -10.58 -10.28
C ASP A 72 16.80 -9.73 -9.20
N LEU A 73 15.91 -8.79 -9.61
CA LEU A 73 15.11 -7.98 -8.69
C LEU A 73 14.12 -8.84 -7.88
N SER A 74 13.44 -9.78 -8.54
CA SER A 74 12.49 -10.67 -7.88
C SER A 74 13.18 -11.58 -6.86
N ARG A 75 14.36 -12.10 -7.18
CA ARG A 75 15.18 -12.91 -6.28
C ARG A 75 15.62 -12.10 -5.06
N SER A 76 16.06 -10.87 -5.27
CA SER A 76 16.50 -9.98 -4.19
C SER A 76 15.32 -9.56 -3.29
N ALA A 77 14.17 -9.24 -3.87
CA ALA A 77 12.96 -8.92 -3.13
C ALA A 77 12.44 -10.12 -2.33
N GLY A 78 12.49 -11.33 -2.91
CA GLY A 78 12.14 -12.58 -2.22
C GLY A 78 13.03 -12.84 -0.99
N ALA A 79 14.33 -12.65 -1.12
CA ALA A 79 15.27 -12.76 0.00
C ALA A 79 15.00 -11.72 1.09
N LEU A 80 14.69 -10.48 0.70
CA LEU A 80 14.29 -9.43 1.63
C LEU A 80 13.00 -9.80 2.39
N PHE A 81 11.97 -10.27 1.69
CA PHE A 81 10.71 -10.68 2.31
C PHE A 81 10.92 -11.84 3.29
N GLN A 82 11.71 -12.84 2.91
CA GLN A 82 12.04 -13.95 3.79
C GLN A 82 12.74 -13.46 5.06
N ARG A 83 13.75 -12.62 4.94
CA ARG A 83 14.47 -12.02 6.08
C ARG A 83 13.51 -11.26 7.00
N LEU A 84 12.65 -10.44 6.44
CA LEU A 84 11.70 -9.63 7.21
C LEU A 84 10.71 -10.50 7.99
N LEU A 85 10.07 -11.48 7.32
CA LEU A 85 9.00 -12.29 7.90
C LEU A 85 9.51 -13.37 8.86
N VAL A 86 10.65 -13.99 8.55
CA VAL A 86 11.11 -15.22 9.23
C VAL A 86 12.21 -14.93 10.26
N GLU A 87 12.94 -13.80 10.08
CA GLU A 87 14.06 -13.45 10.94
C GLU A 87 13.75 -12.18 11.75
N SER A 88 13.64 -11.02 11.07
CA SER A 88 13.53 -9.73 11.74
C SER A 88 12.24 -9.54 12.52
N CYS A 89 11.09 -9.97 11.95
CA CYS A 89 9.74 -9.77 12.53
C CYS A 89 9.04 -11.11 12.80
N ARG A 90 9.78 -12.15 13.13
CA ARG A 90 9.27 -13.50 13.32
C ARG A 90 8.13 -13.57 14.33
N SER A 91 8.30 -12.93 15.49
CA SER A 91 7.32 -12.94 16.59
C SER A 91 6.01 -12.27 16.16
N GLU A 92 6.09 -11.10 15.56
CA GLU A 92 4.95 -10.31 15.09
C GLU A 92 4.23 -11.04 13.95
N THR A 93 4.99 -11.62 13.02
CA THR A 93 4.46 -12.44 11.93
C THR A 93 3.68 -13.64 12.47
N GLN A 94 4.23 -14.37 13.44
CA GLN A 94 3.55 -15.52 14.03
C GLN A 94 2.26 -15.11 14.74
N LYS A 95 2.29 -14.04 15.56
CA LYS A 95 1.11 -13.54 16.27
C LYS A 95 0.02 -13.08 15.30
N ALA A 96 0.39 -12.34 14.26
CA ALA A 96 -0.55 -11.86 13.26
C ALA A 96 -1.23 -13.04 12.52
N LEU A 97 -0.46 -14.01 12.08
CA LEU A 97 -0.99 -15.20 11.40
C LEU A 97 -1.93 -16.03 12.28
N GLN A 98 -1.56 -16.20 13.57
CA GLN A 98 -2.35 -17.03 14.52
C GLN A 98 -3.66 -16.36 14.93
N ASN A 99 -3.69 -15.04 15.09
CA ASN A 99 -4.84 -14.33 15.64
C ASN A 99 -5.73 -13.71 14.56
N GLU A 100 -5.16 -13.31 13.41
CA GLU A 100 -5.87 -12.54 12.39
C GLU A 100 -5.79 -13.17 10.99
N GLY A 101 -5.00 -14.24 10.81
CA GLY A 101 -4.93 -15.01 9.58
C GLY A 101 -4.01 -14.45 8.49
N GLN A 102 -4.03 -15.07 7.31
CA GLN A 102 -3.06 -14.80 6.23
C GLN A 102 -3.18 -13.42 5.59
N GLN A 103 -4.34 -12.79 5.65
CA GLN A 103 -4.57 -11.44 5.12
C GLN A 103 -3.68 -10.37 5.77
N THR A 104 -3.15 -10.64 6.97
CA THR A 104 -2.23 -9.76 7.69
C THR A 104 -0.92 -9.54 6.94
N ILE A 105 -0.44 -10.56 6.22
CA ILE A 105 0.76 -10.44 5.38
C ILE A 105 0.53 -9.41 4.28
N GLN A 106 -0.60 -9.52 3.57
CA GLN A 106 -0.94 -8.58 2.50
C GLN A 106 -1.04 -7.15 3.03
N TYR A 107 -1.72 -6.95 4.15
CA TYR A 107 -1.85 -5.65 4.80
C TYR A 107 -0.49 -5.05 5.19
N ALA A 108 0.35 -5.83 5.88
CA ALA A 108 1.66 -5.37 6.33
C ALA A 108 2.58 -4.99 5.16
N PHE A 109 2.55 -5.73 4.06
CA PHE A 109 3.27 -5.38 2.84
C PHE A 109 2.68 -4.17 2.12
N GLN A 110 1.38 -3.96 2.18
CA GLN A 110 0.76 -2.73 1.66
C GLN A 110 1.31 -1.50 2.39
N ILE A 111 1.36 -1.53 3.73
CA ILE A 111 1.92 -0.44 4.53
C ILE A 111 3.41 -0.23 4.21
N LEU A 112 4.20 -1.31 4.13
CA LEU A 112 5.61 -1.22 3.75
C LEU A 112 5.80 -0.59 2.36
N GLY A 113 4.96 -0.97 1.39
CA GLY A 113 4.97 -0.39 0.05
C GLY A 113 4.62 1.10 0.04
N GLN A 114 3.66 1.53 0.85
CA GLN A 114 3.32 2.96 1.02
C GLN A 114 4.52 3.75 1.55
N VAL A 115 5.20 3.25 2.58
CA VAL A 115 6.37 3.91 3.15
C VAL A 115 7.52 3.99 2.14
N ALA A 116 7.78 2.91 1.39
CA ALA A 116 8.80 2.89 0.36
C ALA A 116 8.50 3.91 -0.77
N THR A 117 7.25 3.99 -1.20
CA THR A 117 6.79 4.92 -2.25
C THR A 117 6.86 6.37 -1.77
N THR A 118 6.49 6.66 -0.53
CA THR A 118 6.60 8.00 0.07
C THR A 118 8.05 8.51 0.01
N GLY A 119 9.02 7.64 0.31
CA GLY A 119 10.43 7.96 0.19
C GLY A 119 10.85 8.31 -1.25
N LEU A 120 10.26 7.64 -2.25
CA LEU A 120 10.51 7.95 -3.66
C LEU A 120 10.03 9.37 -4.04
N PHE A 121 8.82 9.75 -3.63
CA PHE A 121 8.26 11.07 -3.90
C PHE A 121 8.99 12.21 -3.15
N SER A 122 9.83 11.88 -2.18
CA SER A 122 10.69 12.85 -1.50
C SER A 122 11.96 13.18 -2.29
N ASP A 123 12.31 12.46 -3.37
CA ASP A 123 13.41 12.80 -4.26
C ASP A 123 13.09 14.12 -5.00
N PRO A 124 13.98 15.13 -4.98
CA PRO A 124 13.71 16.44 -5.60
C PRO A 124 13.35 16.37 -7.09
N ARG A 125 13.91 15.42 -7.83
CA ARG A 125 13.64 15.24 -9.27
C ARG A 125 12.25 14.67 -9.50
N VAL A 126 11.81 13.73 -8.65
CA VAL A 126 10.46 13.17 -8.69
C VAL A 126 9.43 14.22 -8.29
N ALA A 127 9.72 14.98 -7.23
CA ALA A 127 8.87 16.08 -6.77
C ALA A 127 8.73 17.17 -7.85
N GLU A 128 9.80 17.51 -8.55
CA GLU A 128 9.73 18.47 -9.67
C GLU A 128 8.90 17.93 -10.82
N GLY A 129 9.09 16.66 -11.22
CA GLY A 129 8.28 16.03 -12.26
C GLY A 129 6.78 16.00 -11.94
N THR A 130 6.41 15.85 -10.65
CA THR A 130 4.99 15.91 -10.25
C THR A 130 4.41 17.32 -10.31
N LYS A 131 5.22 18.37 -10.08
CA LYS A 131 4.78 19.77 -10.22
C LYS A 131 4.41 20.13 -11.67
N ASP A 132 5.01 19.47 -12.64
CA ASP A 132 4.71 19.71 -14.05
C ASP A 132 3.24 19.44 -14.38
N LEU A 133 2.57 18.55 -13.66
CA LEU A 133 1.14 18.33 -13.80
C LEU A 133 0.32 19.60 -13.54
N ALA A 134 0.74 20.44 -12.59
CA ALA A 134 0.03 21.68 -12.26
C ALA A 134 -0.10 22.64 -13.46
N LYS A 135 0.84 22.61 -14.40
CA LYS A 135 0.82 23.43 -15.63
C LYS A 135 -0.39 23.12 -16.53
N TYR A 136 -0.99 21.94 -16.38
CA TYR A 136 -2.11 21.45 -17.19
C TYR A 136 -3.44 21.49 -16.45
N LEU A 137 -3.46 22.01 -15.22
CA LEU A 137 -4.68 22.19 -14.42
C LEU A 137 -5.25 23.58 -14.62
N ASP A 138 -6.56 23.68 -14.83
CA ASP A 138 -7.30 24.93 -14.92
C ASP A 138 -7.52 25.50 -13.49
N GLU A 139 -6.65 26.42 -13.10
CA GLU A 139 -6.69 27.00 -11.76
C GLU A 139 -8.01 27.71 -11.45
N ASP A 140 -8.64 28.35 -12.44
CA ASP A 140 -9.87 29.10 -12.21
C ASP A 140 -11.04 28.14 -11.93
N LYS A 141 -11.09 27.01 -12.62
CA LYS A 141 -12.05 25.93 -12.29
C LYS A 141 -11.80 25.34 -10.90
N LEU A 142 -10.54 25.16 -10.51
CA LEU A 142 -10.20 24.65 -9.17
C LEU A 142 -10.57 25.67 -8.09
N LYS A 143 -10.29 26.95 -8.29
CA LYS A 143 -10.66 28.02 -7.36
C LYS A 143 -12.19 28.12 -7.17
N ALA A 144 -12.96 27.87 -8.24
CA ALA A 144 -14.43 27.89 -8.19
C ALA A 144 -15.02 26.77 -7.30
N LEU A 145 -14.26 25.71 -6.98
CA LEU A 145 -14.67 24.64 -6.08
C LEU A 145 -14.42 24.96 -4.60
N ALA A 146 -13.61 25.97 -4.32
CA ALA A 146 -13.37 26.37 -2.95
C ALA A 146 -14.62 27.06 -2.35
N PRO A 147 -15.03 26.72 -1.11
CA PRO A 147 -16.17 27.38 -0.48
C PRO A 147 -15.89 28.89 -0.35
N PRO A 148 -16.88 29.74 -0.61
CA PRO A 148 -16.73 31.17 -0.45
C PRO A 148 -16.38 31.49 1.01
N GLY A 149 -15.14 31.92 1.27
CA GLY A 149 -14.65 32.29 2.61
C GLY A 149 -13.48 31.50 3.19
N GLY A 150 -12.90 30.54 2.47
CA GLY A 150 -11.82 29.66 2.95
C GLY A 150 -10.38 30.17 2.69
N ALA A 151 -10.13 31.46 2.84
CA ALA A 151 -8.77 32.02 2.76
C ALA A 151 -8.56 33.06 3.85
N LYS A 152 -8.50 32.62 5.10
CA LYS A 152 -7.92 33.40 6.20
C LYS A 152 -7.34 32.41 7.22
N ASN A 153 -6.07 32.08 7.06
CA ASN A 153 -5.15 31.91 8.17
C ASN A 153 -3.73 32.09 7.65
#